data_f941191a5c15ea87711fd7ea4e818281
#
_entry.id   f941191a5c15ea87711fd7ea4e818281
#
_cell.length_a   1.000
_cell.length_b   1.000
_cell.length_c   1.000
_cell.angle_alpha   90.00
_cell.angle_beta   90.00
_cell.angle_gamma   90.00
#
_symmetry.space_group_name_H-M   'P 1'
#
loop_
_entity.id
_entity.type
_entity.pdbx_description
1 polymer ?
#
loop_
_entity_poly.entity_id
_entity_poly.type
_entity_poly.pdbx_seq_one_letter_code
_entity_poly.pdbx_strand_id
1 'polypeptide(L)'
;KKFRQILISSEIGTGKTITAFLPFFKNEINKTKKKVIYISPLKSINTTLKERLTELSSNLGIKCKIEKRTSDISYITKKKQLFNVPDILLTTPESLTLMIANANATSLLENTDYFIVDELNEFIASKRGDQLALTLSRINAINPKFEIFGISGTTSNKSYLINWLSLNGKTKIIKNKSSEAA
;
A
#
# COMPACT_ATOMS: atom_id res chain seq x y z
N LYS A 1 6.18 21.59 -1.75
CA LYS A 1 5.90 20.84 -0.50
C LYS A 1 5.57 19.40 -0.89
N LYS A 2 6.33 18.41 -0.41
CA LYS A 2 6.07 17.01 -0.67
C LYS A 2 4.89 16.56 0.25
N PHE A 3 3.83 16.01 -0.34
CA PHE A 3 2.72 15.44 0.42
C PHE A 3 3.09 14.00 0.79
N ARG A 4 2.87 13.62 2.05
CA ARG A 4 3.10 12.26 2.51
C ARG A 4 1.87 11.37 2.42
N GLN A 5 0.70 11.99 2.28
CA GLN A 5 -0.59 11.29 2.22
C GLN A 5 -1.27 11.65 0.91
N ILE A 6 -1.67 10.65 0.17
CA ILE A 6 -2.28 10.81 -1.15
C ILE A 6 -3.53 9.94 -1.20
N LEU A 7 -4.68 10.56 -1.45
CA LEU A 7 -5.93 9.86 -1.70
C LEU A 7 -6.18 9.80 -3.21
N ILE A 8 -6.27 8.59 -3.75
CA ILE A 8 -6.64 8.32 -5.14
C ILE A 8 -8.10 7.86 -5.14
N SER A 9 -8.98 8.69 -5.68
CA SER A 9 -10.41 8.42 -5.74
C SER A 9 -10.88 8.50 -7.19
N SER A 10 -11.40 7.40 -7.72
CA SER A 10 -12.06 7.32 -9.03
C SER A 10 -12.94 6.08 -9.09
N GLU A 11 -13.76 5.95 -10.11
CA GLU A 11 -14.65 4.81 -10.32
C GLU A 11 -13.90 3.47 -10.42
N ILE A 12 -14.63 2.37 -10.19
CA ILE A 12 -14.09 1.00 -10.26
C ILE A 12 -13.60 0.73 -11.70
N GLY A 13 -12.49 0.00 -11.86
CA GLY A 13 -11.96 -0.38 -13.17
C GLY A 13 -11.06 0.65 -13.86
N THR A 14 -10.82 1.82 -13.27
CA THR A 14 -10.03 2.92 -13.87
C THR A 14 -8.51 2.80 -13.68
N GLY A 15 -8.00 1.67 -13.22
CA GLY A 15 -6.55 1.46 -13.04
C GLY A 15 -5.95 2.10 -11.78
N LYS A 16 -6.77 2.50 -10.79
CA LYS A 16 -6.34 3.15 -9.53
C LYS A 16 -5.18 2.44 -8.84
N THR A 17 -5.29 1.13 -8.70
CA THR A 17 -4.29 0.33 -8.00
C THR A 17 -2.93 0.44 -8.67
N ILE A 18 -2.86 0.30 -9.99
CA ILE A 18 -1.60 0.48 -10.75
C ILE A 18 -1.10 1.93 -10.64
N THR A 19 -2.00 2.91 -10.66
CA THR A 19 -1.65 4.33 -10.48
C THR A 19 -0.91 4.58 -9.16
N ALA A 20 -1.30 3.90 -8.09
CA ALA A 20 -0.62 4.02 -6.79
C ALA A 20 0.82 3.46 -6.81
N PHE A 21 1.14 2.54 -7.71
CA PHE A 21 2.50 2.00 -7.89
C PHE A 21 3.38 2.85 -8.83
N LEU A 22 2.84 3.83 -9.55
CA LEU A 22 3.63 4.66 -10.47
C LEU A 22 4.85 5.33 -9.83
N PRO A 23 4.77 5.88 -8.59
CA PRO A 23 5.95 6.44 -7.93
C PRO A 23 7.06 5.41 -7.71
N PHE A 24 6.70 4.16 -7.36
CA PHE A 24 7.65 3.06 -7.22
C PHE A 24 8.34 2.77 -8.57
N PHE A 25 7.58 2.49 -9.62
CA PHE A 25 8.13 2.17 -10.93
C PHE A 25 9.00 3.30 -11.51
N LYS A 26 8.58 4.57 -11.33
CA LYS A 26 9.37 5.73 -11.73
C LYS A 26 10.74 5.75 -11.03
N ASN A 27 10.77 5.43 -9.73
CA ASN A 27 12.04 5.39 -8.98
C ASN A 27 12.92 4.23 -9.45
N GLU A 28 12.34 3.04 -9.71
CA GLU A 28 13.09 1.89 -10.21
C GLU A 28 13.70 2.17 -11.59
N ILE A 29 12.96 2.80 -12.52
CA ILE A 29 13.49 3.26 -13.82
C ILE A 29 14.68 4.20 -13.61
N ASN A 30 14.62 5.08 -12.62
CA ASN A 30 15.69 6.00 -12.25
C ASN A 30 16.79 5.34 -11.39
N LYS A 31 16.79 4.01 -11.26
CA LYS A 31 17.74 3.21 -10.46
C LYS A 31 17.77 3.58 -8.97
N THR A 32 16.69 4.14 -8.46
CA THR A 32 16.52 4.42 -7.03
C THR A 32 15.64 3.35 -6.42
N LYS A 33 16.26 2.42 -5.71
CA LYS A 33 15.52 1.32 -5.06
C LYS A 33 14.56 1.83 -4.02
N LYS A 34 13.31 1.39 -4.13
CA LYS A 34 12.23 1.72 -3.23
C LYS A 34 11.49 0.45 -2.80
N LYS A 35 10.81 0.50 -1.64
CA LYS A 35 10.04 -0.62 -1.10
C LYS A 35 8.60 -0.22 -0.87
N VAL A 36 7.69 -1.13 -1.20
CA VAL A 36 6.25 -0.93 -1.10
C VAL A 36 5.62 -2.02 -0.25
N ILE A 37 4.75 -1.63 0.67
CA ILE A 37 3.79 -2.54 1.31
C ILE A 37 2.39 -2.15 0.81
N TYR A 38 1.74 -3.08 0.12
CA TYR A 38 0.36 -2.95 -0.35
C TYR A 38 -0.57 -3.75 0.55
N ILE A 39 -1.65 -3.10 1.00
CA ILE A 39 -2.59 -3.62 1.98
C ILE A 39 -3.97 -3.69 1.33
N SER A 40 -4.49 -4.91 1.16
CA SER A 40 -5.83 -5.16 0.62
C SER A 40 -6.72 -5.84 1.66
N PRO A 41 -8.04 -5.52 1.69
CA PRO A 41 -8.98 -6.21 2.55
C PRO A 41 -9.16 -7.69 2.18
N LEU A 42 -8.90 -8.08 0.93
CA LEU A 42 -9.12 -9.43 0.41
C LEU A 42 -7.81 -10.09 -0.04
N LYS A 43 -7.59 -11.33 0.40
CA LYS A 43 -6.40 -12.12 0.03
C LYS A 43 -6.35 -12.48 -1.46
N SER A 44 -7.50 -12.73 -2.08
CA SER A 44 -7.63 -13.09 -3.50
C SER A 44 -7.10 -12.00 -4.42
N ILE A 45 -7.34 -10.74 -4.10
CA ILE A 45 -6.84 -9.59 -4.86
C ILE A 45 -5.31 -9.60 -4.93
N ASN A 46 -4.64 -9.99 -3.86
CA ASN A 46 -3.18 -10.04 -3.79
C ASN A 46 -2.57 -11.04 -4.79
N THR A 47 -3.27 -12.10 -5.17
CA THR A 47 -2.76 -13.07 -6.17
C THR A 47 -2.80 -12.47 -7.57
N THR A 48 -3.96 -12.01 -8.00
CA THR A 48 -4.14 -11.37 -9.31
C THR A 48 -3.27 -10.13 -9.46
N LEU A 49 -3.16 -9.32 -8.41
CA LEU A 49 -2.30 -8.13 -8.43
C LEU A 49 -0.82 -8.49 -8.56
N LYS A 50 -0.37 -9.57 -7.89
CA LYS A 50 1.01 -10.05 -8.03
C LYS A 50 1.33 -10.39 -9.48
N GLU A 51 0.45 -11.13 -10.15
CA GLU A 51 0.64 -11.50 -11.56
C GLU A 51 0.73 -10.26 -12.46
N ARG A 52 -0.20 -9.32 -12.32
CA ARG A 52 -0.23 -8.07 -13.08
C ARG A 52 1.01 -7.19 -12.85
N LEU A 53 1.46 -7.08 -11.61
CA LEU A 53 2.67 -6.29 -11.28
C LEU A 53 3.94 -6.98 -11.80
N THR A 54 3.97 -8.32 -11.80
CA THR A 54 5.11 -9.08 -12.35
C THR A 54 5.20 -8.87 -13.87
N GLU A 55 4.09 -8.98 -14.58
CA GLU A 55 4.00 -8.71 -16.02
C GLU A 55 4.42 -7.27 -16.34
N LEU A 56 3.87 -6.28 -15.62
CA LEU A 56 4.21 -4.88 -15.80
C LEU A 56 5.70 -4.61 -15.57
N SER A 57 6.28 -5.19 -14.52
CA SER A 57 7.71 -5.05 -14.22
C SER A 57 8.56 -5.62 -15.35
N SER A 58 8.17 -6.80 -15.88
CA SER A 58 8.85 -7.42 -17.01
C SER A 58 8.80 -6.56 -18.27
N ASN A 59 7.63 -6.02 -18.59
CA ASN A 59 7.42 -5.15 -19.74
C ASN A 59 8.22 -3.83 -19.65
N LEU A 60 8.48 -3.36 -18.43
CA LEU A 60 9.31 -2.19 -18.16
C LEU A 60 10.81 -2.50 -18.03
N GLY A 61 11.22 -3.78 -18.14
CA GLY A 61 12.60 -4.21 -17.93
C GLY A 61 13.08 -4.07 -16.48
N ILE A 62 12.16 -4.00 -15.51
CA ILE A 62 12.46 -3.81 -14.10
C ILE A 62 12.53 -5.18 -13.41
N LYS A 63 13.66 -5.47 -12.77
CA LYS A 63 13.80 -6.65 -11.90
C LYS A 63 13.40 -6.27 -10.49
N CYS A 64 12.18 -6.63 -10.08
CA CYS A 64 11.73 -6.44 -8.71
C CYS A 64 11.16 -7.73 -8.13
N LYS A 65 11.39 -7.93 -6.84
CA LYS A 65 10.91 -9.07 -6.07
C LYS A 65 9.54 -8.76 -5.48
N ILE A 66 8.49 -9.44 -5.98
CA ILE A 66 7.10 -9.25 -5.56
C ILE A 66 6.65 -10.49 -4.79
N GLU A 67 6.28 -10.33 -3.53
CA GLU A 67 5.85 -11.43 -2.68
C GLU A 67 4.52 -11.13 -1.97
N LYS A 68 3.81 -12.21 -1.59
CA LYS A 68 2.62 -12.15 -0.74
C LYS A 68 2.98 -12.49 0.70
N ARG A 69 2.32 -11.81 1.64
CA ARG A 69 2.35 -12.15 3.08
C ARG A 69 0.93 -12.10 3.63
N THR A 70 0.25 -13.23 3.51
CA THR A 70 -1.13 -13.45 3.95
C THR A 70 -1.18 -14.67 4.88
N SER A 71 -2.33 -14.96 5.50
CA SER A 71 -2.42 -16.05 6.49
C SER A 71 -2.07 -17.43 5.92
N ASP A 72 -2.30 -17.66 4.62
CA ASP A 72 -2.04 -18.90 3.87
C ASP A 72 -0.56 -19.12 3.53
N ILE A 73 0.29 -18.12 3.69
CA ILE A 73 1.73 -18.26 3.46
C ILE A 73 2.42 -18.95 4.63
N SER A 74 3.29 -19.92 4.34
CA SER A 74 3.98 -20.70 5.35
C SER A 74 4.84 -19.84 6.30
N TYR A 75 5.01 -20.28 7.53
CA TYR A 75 5.87 -19.61 8.53
C TYR A 75 7.31 -19.45 8.03
N ILE A 76 7.86 -20.48 7.37
CA ILE A 76 9.23 -20.45 6.82
C ILE A 76 9.38 -19.33 5.81
N THR A 77 8.43 -19.20 4.89
CA THR A 77 8.43 -18.13 3.89
C THR A 77 8.31 -16.76 4.55
N LYS A 78 7.40 -16.61 5.52
CA LYS A 78 7.24 -15.37 6.29
C LYS A 78 8.52 -14.97 7.02
N LYS A 79 9.25 -15.94 7.59
CA LYS A 79 10.55 -15.70 8.22
C LYS A 79 11.60 -15.24 7.21
N LYS A 80 11.71 -15.92 6.06
CA LYS A 80 12.63 -15.52 4.98
C LYS A 80 12.39 -14.09 4.48
N GLN A 81 11.14 -13.64 4.40
CA GLN A 81 10.77 -12.29 3.97
C GLN A 81 11.31 -11.17 4.87
N LEU A 82 11.54 -11.45 6.16
CA LEU A 82 12.09 -10.47 7.10
C LEU A 82 13.59 -10.24 6.88
N PHE A 83 14.32 -11.25 6.39
CA PHE A 83 15.76 -11.18 6.14
C PHE A 83 16.07 -10.87 4.66
N ASN A 84 15.25 -11.36 3.75
CA ASN A 84 15.34 -11.09 2.31
C ASN A 84 14.10 -10.30 1.87
N VAL A 85 14.09 -9.04 2.24
CA VAL A 85 12.95 -8.14 2.10
C VAL A 85 12.57 -7.97 0.62
N PRO A 86 11.31 -8.26 0.21
CA PRO A 86 10.85 -8.02 -1.15
C PRO A 86 10.79 -6.52 -1.46
N ASP A 87 10.81 -6.17 -2.74
CA ASP A 87 10.64 -4.79 -3.20
C ASP A 87 9.16 -4.38 -3.11
N ILE A 88 8.25 -5.32 -3.39
CA ILE A 88 6.81 -5.16 -3.19
C ILE A 88 6.29 -6.31 -2.33
N LEU A 89 5.70 -5.97 -1.18
CA LEU A 89 5.02 -6.93 -0.29
C LEU A 89 3.52 -6.69 -0.32
N LEU A 90 2.76 -7.69 -0.81
CA LEU A 90 1.30 -7.67 -0.84
C LEU A 90 0.76 -8.37 0.41
N THR A 91 -0.06 -7.68 1.20
CA THR A 91 -0.50 -8.19 2.51
C THR A 91 -1.96 -7.84 2.82
N THR A 92 -2.45 -8.29 3.98
CA THR A 92 -3.73 -7.91 4.57
C THR A 92 -3.50 -7.16 5.88
N PRO A 93 -4.48 -6.39 6.38
CA PRO A 93 -4.36 -5.67 7.66
C PRO A 93 -3.92 -6.56 8.82
N GLU A 94 -4.51 -7.74 8.92
CA GLU A 94 -4.22 -8.71 10.00
C GLU A 94 -2.78 -9.21 9.91
N SER A 95 -2.32 -9.52 8.70
CA SER A 95 -0.95 -10.00 8.49
C SER A 95 0.09 -8.91 8.76
N LEU A 96 -0.24 -7.65 8.46
CA LEU A 96 0.60 -6.50 8.78
C LEU A 96 0.66 -6.27 10.29
N THR A 97 -0.47 -6.36 11.00
CA THR A 97 -0.53 -6.24 12.46
C THR A 97 0.30 -7.33 13.15
N LEU A 98 0.21 -8.58 12.68
CA LEU A 98 1.06 -9.66 13.19
C LEU A 98 2.54 -9.46 12.85
N MET A 99 2.84 -8.85 11.72
CA MET A 99 4.22 -8.56 11.32
C MET A 99 4.86 -7.52 12.23
N ILE A 100 4.17 -6.43 12.57
CA ILE A 100 4.70 -5.37 13.44
C ILE A 100 4.96 -5.85 14.88
N ALA A 101 4.29 -6.91 15.32
CA ALA A 101 4.54 -7.54 16.61
C ALA A 101 5.85 -8.34 16.66
N ASN A 102 6.52 -8.55 15.50
CA ASN A 102 7.77 -9.28 15.41
C ASN A 102 8.96 -8.32 15.38
N ALA A 103 9.84 -8.38 16.36
CA ALA A 103 11.03 -7.52 16.44
C ALA A 103 11.91 -7.55 15.18
N ASN A 104 12.00 -8.72 14.50
CA ASN A 104 12.76 -8.85 13.25
C ASN A 104 12.13 -8.10 12.06
N ALA A 105 10.89 -7.61 12.19
CA ALA A 105 10.24 -6.83 11.13
C ALA A 105 10.65 -5.35 11.13
N THR A 106 11.30 -4.86 12.17
CA THR A 106 11.67 -3.45 12.32
C THR A 106 12.47 -2.97 11.11
N SER A 107 13.52 -3.67 10.70
CA SER A 107 14.34 -3.30 9.55
C SER A 107 13.54 -3.25 8.23
N LEU A 108 12.57 -4.15 8.04
CA LEU A 108 11.68 -4.12 6.87
C LEU A 108 10.82 -2.85 6.89
N LEU A 109 10.24 -2.51 8.04
CA LEU A 109 9.34 -1.38 8.19
C LEU A 109 10.08 -0.03 8.11
N GLU A 110 11.26 0.08 8.71
CA GLU A 110 12.12 1.26 8.64
C GLU A 110 12.54 1.60 7.20
N ASN A 111 12.73 0.58 6.36
CA ASN A 111 13.17 0.72 4.99
C ASN A 111 12.01 0.70 3.97
N THR A 112 10.76 0.72 4.40
CA THR A 112 9.60 0.82 3.50
C THR A 112 9.33 2.28 3.15
N ASP A 113 9.30 2.59 1.86
CA ASP A 113 9.07 3.96 1.37
C ASP A 113 7.59 4.28 1.16
N TYR A 114 6.81 3.29 0.71
CA TYR A 114 5.41 3.48 0.34
C TYR A 114 4.51 2.46 1.01
N PHE A 115 3.42 2.93 1.60
CA PHE A 115 2.28 2.11 2.01
C PHE A 115 1.09 2.44 1.10
N ILE A 116 0.49 1.42 0.52
CA ILE A 116 -0.72 1.56 -0.31
C ILE A 116 -1.84 0.83 0.39
N VAL A 117 -2.91 1.53 0.75
CA VAL A 117 -4.13 0.96 1.35
C VAL A 117 -5.21 0.97 0.29
N ASP A 118 -5.56 -0.21 -0.19
CA ASP A 118 -6.59 -0.38 -1.22
C ASP A 118 -7.98 -0.57 -0.60
N GLU A 119 -9.02 -0.21 -1.34
CA GLU A 119 -10.41 -0.21 -0.90
C GLU A 119 -10.59 0.47 0.47
N LEU A 120 -10.04 1.68 0.60
CA LEU A 120 -10.03 2.42 1.86
C LEU A 120 -11.42 2.59 2.49
N ASN A 121 -12.46 2.65 1.65
CA ASN A 121 -13.86 2.69 2.08
C ASN A 121 -14.29 1.47 2.93
N GLU A 122 -13.68 0.30 2.73
CA GLU A 122 -13.94 -0.91 3.50
C GLU A 122 -13.43 -0.82 4.95
N PHE A 123 -12.49 0.09 5.20
CA PHE A 123 -11.87 0.26 6.51
C PHE A 123 -12.55 1.33 7.36
N ILE A 124 -13.29 2.27 6.74
CA ILE A 124 -13.93 3.35 7.47
C ILE A 124 -15.04 2.79 8.38
N ALA A 125 -15.08 3.29 9.62
CA ALA A 125 -16.06 2.91 10.64
C ALA A 125 -16.12 1.39 10.93
N SER A 126 -15.00 0.68 10.76
CA SER A 126 -14.89 -0.74 11.05
C SER A 126 -13.79 -1.02 12.07
N LYS A 127 -13.98 -2.02 12.94
CA LYS A 127 -12.94 -2.48 13.88
C LYS A 127 -11.65 -2.86 13.19
N ARG A 128 -11.75 -3.37 11.98
CA ARG A 128 -10.62 -3.75 11.12
C ARG A 128 -9.84 -2.53 10.65
N GLY A 129 -10.55 -1.46 10.34
CA GLY A 129 -9.96 -0.16 9.99
C GLY A 129 -9.28 0.51 11.17
N ASP A 130 -9.89 0.47 12.36
CA ASP A 130 -9.30 1.01 13.59
C ASP A 130 -7.98 0.28 13.92
N GLN A 131 -7.95 -1.06 13.78
CA GLN A 131 -6.75 -1.87 13.97
C GLN A 131 -5.67 -1.50 12.95
N LEU A 132 -6.02 -1.31 11.68
CA LEU A 132 -5.08 -0.90 10.64
C LEU A 132 -4.54 0.51 10.90
N ALA A 133 -5.38 1.46 11.30
CA ALA A 133 -4.97 2.82 11.65
C ALA A 133 -3.96 2.82 12.82
N LEU A 134 -4.23 2.03 13.86
CA LEU A 134 -3.30 1.86 14.97
C LEU A 134 -1.97 1.23 14.52
N THR A 135 -2.02 0.22 13.65
CA THR A 135 -0.83 -0.42 13.08
C THR A 135 0.00 0.58 12.27
N LEU A 136 -0.63 1.37 11.41
CA LEU A 136 0.05 2.41 10.61
C LEU A 136 0.62 3.53 11.49
N SER A 137 -0.07 3.89 12.59
CA SER A 137 0.44 4.85 13.57
C SER A 137 1.73 4.34 14.24
N ARG A 138 1.77 3.06 14.62
CA ARG A 138 2.99 2.44 15.17
C ARG A 138 4.13 2.41 14.15
N ILE A 139 3.82 2.08 12.89
CA ILE A 139 4.81 2.12 11.80
C ILE A 139 5.33 3.55 11.61
N ASN A 140 4.47 4.56 11.70
CA ASN A 140 4.88 5.96 11.59
C ASN A 140 5.83 6.40 12.73
N ALA A 141 5.70 5.82 13.91
CA ALA A 141 6.66 6.05 15.00
C ALA A 141 8.05 5.45 14.71
N ILE A 142 8.10 4.30 14.01
CA ILE A 142 9.34 3.64 13.60
C ILE A 142 9.96 4.32 12.38
N ASN A 143 9.14 4.62 11.38
CA ASN A 143 9.55 5.22 10.09
C ASN A 143 8.69 6.45 9.78
N PRO A 144 9.03 7.64 10.28
CA PRO A 144 8.23 8.84 10.04
C PRO A 144 8.36 9.41 8.62
N LYS A 145 9.10 8.73 7.72
CA LYS A 145 9.40 9.24 6.36
C LYS A 145 8.57 8.60 5.26
N PHE A 146 7.84 7.52 5.52
CA PHE A 146 7.07 6.83 4.48
C PHE A 146 5.96 7.73 3.90
N GLU A 147 5.55 7.42 2.69
CA GLU A 147 4.40 8.01 2.02
C GLU A 147 3.25 6.99 2.01
N ILE A 148 2.01 7.45 2.27
CA ILE A 148 0.83 6.59 2.25
C ILE A 148 -0.12 6.98 1.12
N PHE A 149 -0.57 5.99 0.35
CA PHE A 149 -1.56 6.10 -0.70
C PHE A 149 -2.82 5.36 -0.27
N GLY A 150 -3.93 6.08 -0.16
CA GLY A 150 -5.24 5.47 0.01
C GLY A 150 -5.94 5.39 -1.34
N ILE A 151 -6.52 4.25 -1.66
CA ILE A 151 -7.30 4.04 -2.88
C ILE A 151 -8.75 3.80 -2.46
N SER A 152 -9.70 4.51 -3.10
CA SER A 152 -11.12 4.33 -2.84
C SER A 152 -11.90 4.33 -4.15
N GLY A 153 -12.82 3.35 -4.28
CA GLY A 153 -13.78 3.24 -5.38
C GLY A 153 -14.94 4.23 -5.29
N THR A 154 -15.13 4.87 -4.14
CA THR A 154 -16.23 5.79 -3.91
C THR A 154 -15.74 7.21 -3.70
N THR A 155 -16.57 8.18 -4.11
CA THR A 155 -16.32 9.61 -3.85
C THR A 155 -17.10 10.14 -2.64
N SER A 156 -17.96 9.32 -2.05
CA SER A 156 -18.71 9.62 -0.83
C SER A 156 -17.77 9.63 0.40
N ASN A 157 -18.09 10.44 1.39
CA ASN A 157 -17.36 10.52 2.67
C ASN A 157 -15.87 10.88 2.59
N LYS A 158 -15.47 11.73 1.62
CA LYS A 158 -14.07 12.14 1.41
C LYS A 158 -13.39 12.71 2.66
N SER A 159 -14.11 13.47 3.48
CA SER A 159 -13.57 14.02 4.72
C SER A 159 -13.14 12.92 5.70
N TYR A 160 -13.92 11.84 5.80
CA TYR A 160 -13.55 10.68 6.62
C TYR A 160 -12.33 9.94 6.07
N LEU A 161 -12.27 9.74 4.73
CA LEU A 161 -11.12 9.11 4.08
C LEU A 161 -9.83 9.91 4.31
N ILE A 162 -9.92 11.23 4.19
CA ILE A 162 -8.80 12.14 4.43
C ILE A 162 -8.36 12.08 5.90
N ASN A 163 -9.29 12.16 6.83
CA ASN A 163 -9.01 12.11 8.26
C ASN A 163 -8.41 10.75 8.65
N TRP A 164 -8.92 9.65 8.11
CA TRP A 164 -8.40 8.32 8.38
C TRP A 164 -6.95 8.16 7.88
N LEU A 165 -6.63 8.69 6.68
CA LEU A 165 -5.27 8.69 6.15
C LEU A 165 -4.34 9.65 6.89
N SER A 166 -4.88 10.64 7.59
CA SER A 166 -4.11 11.74 8.18
C SER A 166 -3.35 11.28 9.41
N LEU A 167 -2.18 10.69 9.20
CA LEU A 167 -1.27 10.32 10.30
C LEU A 167 -0.62 11.57 10.91
N ASN A 168 -0.17 12.52 10.09
CA ASN A 168 0.41 13.81 10.52
C ASN A 168 0.56 14.74 9.30
N GLY A 169 -0.47 15.46 8.88
CA GLY A 169 -0.27 16.48 7.85
C GLY A 169 -1.38 16.61 6.79
N LYS A 170 -1.08 17.32 5.71
CA LYS A 170 -2.05 17.60 4.64
C LYS A 170 -2.09 16.44 3.64
N THR A 171 -3.27 15.89 3.40
CA THR A 171 -3.54 14.89 2.38
C THR A 171 -3.74 15.55 1.02
N LYS A 172 -3.04 15.07 -0.01
CA LYS A 172 -3.29 15.44 -1.41
C LYS A 172 -4.34 14.50 -2.01
N ILE A 173 -5.35 15.07 -2.65
CA ILE A 173 -6.38 14.30 -3.36
C ILE A 173 -6.05 14.29 -4.85
N ILE A 174 -5.97 13.10 -5.44
CA ILE A 174 -5.91 12.90 -6.88
C ILE A 174 -7.26 12.31 -7.32
N LYS A 175 -7.98 13.05 -8.17
CA LYS A 175 -9.21 12.61 -8.77
C LYS A 175 -8.96 12.36 -10.26
N ASN A 176 -9.50 11.26 -10.79
CA ASN A 176 -9.72 11.19 -12.23
C ASN A 176 -10.91 12.10 -12.53
N LYS A 177 -10.75 13.09 -13.40
CA LYS A 177 -11.89 13.75 -14.03
C LYS A 177 -12.47 12.72 -15.00
N SER A 178 -13.50 11.99 -14.59
CA SER A 178 -14.41 11.40 -15.56
C SER A 178 -14.84 12.56 -16.46
N SER A 179 -14.62 12.42 -17.76
CA SER A 179 -15.21 13.30 -18.76
C SER A 179 -16.68 13.48 -18.41
N GLU A 180 -17.07 14.64 -17.95
CA GLU A 180 -18.41 15.12 -18.21
C GLU A 180 -18.50 15.23 -19.73
N ALA A 181 -18.95 14.14 -20.36
CA ALA A 181 -19.38 14.14 -21.72
C ALA A 181 -20.65 14.95 -21.72
N ALA A 182 -20.61 16.03 -22.49
CA ALA A 182 -21.72 16.90 -22.82
C ALA A 182 -22.89 16.12 -23.44
#